data_40acdf0c7858f3d892e561f6ff66be7b
#
_entry.id   40acdf0c7858f3d892e561f6ff66be7b
#
_cell.length_a   1.000
_cell.length_b   1.000
_cell.length_c   1.000
_cell.angle_alpha   90.00
_cell.angle_beta   90.00
_cell.angle_gamma   90.00
#
_symmetry.space_group_name_H-M   'P 1'
#
loop_
_entity.id
_entity.type
_entity.pdbx_description
1 polymer ?
#
loop_
_entity_poly.entity_id
_entity_poly.type
_entity_poly.pdbx_seq_one_letter_code
_entity_poly.pdbx_strand_id
1 'polypeptide(L)'
;RQSLMTPPPTLLYGKRIEKMFGYVVAALGKCVLVKKEDEGEIYTTDNNIKCPDYRIVLDDTSRTELLIEVKNHHGKTDFCLSKTYLAELKNYASLTKSKLYIAIFWSCLKIWTLLCPSDFENKDEKSVCVSLYDAVCKNRMRLLGDYMIATIPPITIRIYPDTQSPLILDQSGYATLKIGNVEILCNGCPIQKPEEKQLAYCLAQYGTWQESNEIIM
;
A
#
# COMPACT_ATOMS: atom_id res chain seq x y z
N ARG A 1 -32.98 -25.01 24.24
CA ARG A 1 -32.81 -24.40 22.92
C ARG A 1 -31.89 -23.22 23.10
N GLN A 2 -30.60 -23.38 22.80
CA GLN A 2 -29.66 -22.25 22.63
C GLN A 2 -30.15 -21.46 21.42
N SER A 3 -30.53 -20.20 21.61
CA SER A 3 -30.78 -19.30 20.51
C SER A 3 -29.44 -19.08 19.77
N LEU A 4 -29.38 -19.44 18.52
CA LEU A 4 -28.26 -19.07 17.65
C LEU A 4 -28.21 -17.54 17.60
N MET A 5 -27.33 -16.95 18.40
CA MET A 5 -27.09 -15.52 18.35
C MET A 5 -26.50 -15.21 16.97
N THR A 6 -27.21 -14.47 16.17
CA THR A 6 -26.69 -13.95 14.91
C THR A 6 -25.50 -13.04 15.26
N PRO A 7 -24.28 -13.34 14.77
CA PRO A 7 -23.13 -12.49 15.08
C PRO A 7 -23.37 -11.07 14.58
N PRO A 8 -22.85 -10.04 15.26
CA PRO A 8 -23.07 -8.67 14.86
C PRO A 8 -22.55 -8.43 13.42
N PRO A 9 -23.22 -7.59 12.62
CA PRO A 9 -22.87 -7.34 11.22
C PRO A 9 -21.40 -6.97 11.00
N THR A 10 -20.79 -6.27 11.95
CA THR A 10 -19.38 -5.88 11.91
C THR A 10 -18.43 -7.09 11.97
N LEU A 11 -18.76 -8.11 12.74
CA LEU A 11 -17.96 -9.33 12.83
C LEU A 11 -18.06 -10.16 11.53
N LEU A 12 -19.28 -10.28 10.98
CA LEU A 12 -19.47 -10.96 9.69
C LEU A 12 -18.75 -10.25 8.56
N TYR A 13 -18.75 -8.92 8.59
CA TYR A 13 -18.05 -8.12 7.58
C TYR A 13 -16.53 -8.26 7.70
N GLY A 14 -15.98 -8.27 8.92
CA GLY A 14 -14.55 -8.52 9.17
C GLY A 14 -14.09 -9.86 8.60
N LYS A 15 -14.78 -10.95 8.96
CA LYS A 15 -14.49 -12.30 8.42
C LYS A 15 -14.59 -12.38 6.89
N ARG A 16 -15.46 -11.61 6.27
CA ARG A 16 -15.57 -11.52 4.81
C ARG A 16 -14.33 -10.86 4.20
N ILE A 17 -13.81 -9.80 4.82
CA ILE A 17 -12.60 -9.11 4.37
C ILE A 17 -11.36 -10.00 4.55
N GLU A 18 -11.23 -10.71 5.67
CA GLU A 18 -10.17 -11.70 5.87
C GLU A 18 -10.17 -12.74 4.73
N LYS A 19 -11.31 -13.37 4.46
CA LYS A 19 -11.43 -14.33 3.37
C LYS A 19 -11.09 -13.72 2.00
N MET A 20 -11.55 -12.50 1.75
CA MET A 20 -11.25 -11.78 0.50
C MET A 20 -9.75 -11.60 0.33
N PHE A 21 -9.01 -11.26 1.39
CA PHE A 21 -7.55 -11.14 1.35
C PHE A 21 -6.89 -12.43 0.87
N GLY A 22 -7.25 -13.57 1.48
CA GLY A 22 -6.71 -14.88 1.10
C GLY A 22 -6.95 -15.20 -0.38
N TYR A 23 -8.15 -14.93 -0.91
CA TYR A 23 -8.44 -15.14 -2.32
C TYR A 23 -7.64 -14.20 -3.25
N VAL A 24 -7.52 -12.93 -2.89
CA VAL A 24 -6.73 -11.95 -3.66
C VAL A 24 -5.28 -12.40 -3.73
N VAL A 25 -4.66 -12.74 -2.60
CA VAL A 25 -3.26 -13.17 -2.55
C VAL A 25 -3.03 -14.46 -3.35
N ALA A 26 -3.94 -15.43 -3.24
CA ALA A 26 -3.85 -16.66 -4.01
C ALA A 26 -3.95 -16.38 -5.53
N ALA A 27 -4.85 -15.48 -5.94
CA ALA A 27 -5.04 -15.11 -7.33
C ALA A 27 -3.86 -14.32 -7.93
N LEU A 28 -3.10 -13.57 -7.13
CA LEU A 28 -1.92 -12.83 -7.57
C LEU A 28 -0.73 -13.73 -7.96
N GLY A 29 -0.72 -15.00 -7.54
CA GLY A 29 0.20 -16.03 -8.01
C GLY A 29 1.66 -15.87 -7.59
N LYS A 30 1.97 -15.04 -6.58
CA LYS A 30 3.33 -14.86 -6.04
C LYS A 30 3.61 -15.67 -4.77
N CYS A 31 2.68 -16.54 -4.39
CA CYS A 31 2.77 -17.35 -3.19
C CYS A 31 2.64 -18.84 -3.54
N VAL A 32 3.49 -19.66 -2.96
CA VAL A 32 3.37 -21.14 -3.07
C VAL A 32 2.47 -21.71 -2.00
N LEU A 33 2.24 -20.97 -0.90
CA LEU A 33 1.33 -21.35 0.16
C LEU A 33 0.61 -20.12 0.70
N VAL A 34 -0.70 -20.23 0.86
CA VAL A 34 -1.55 -19.30 1.60
C VAL A 34 -2.40 -20.13 2.56
N LYS A 35 -2.13 -20.03 3.85
CA LYS A 35 -2.80 -20.82 4.89
C LYS A 35 -3.40 -19.87 5.94
N LYS A 36 -4.62 -20.13 6.40
CA LYS A 36 -5.14 -19.50 7.61
C LYS A 36 -4.36 -20.02 8.81
N GLU A 37 -3.81 -19.10 9.59
CA GLU A 37 -2.98 -19.44 10.75
C GLU A 37 -3.77 -19.42 12.04
N ASP A 38 -4.82 -18.62 12.14
CA ASP A 38 -5.68 -18.46 13.31
C ASP A 38 -6.73 -19.59 13.48
N GLU A 39 -6.73 -20.58 12.58
CA GLU A 39 -7.62 -21.73 12.66
C GLU A 39 -6.93 -22.93 13.33
N GLY A 40 -7.53 -23.44 14.39
CA GLY A 40 -7.05 -24.61 15.11
C GLY A 40 -6.76 -24.36 16.59
N GLU A 41 -6.27 -25.40 17.27
CA GLU A 41 -5.91 -25.33 18.68
C GLU A 41 -4.45 -24.93 18.83
N ILE A 42 -4.17 -24.01 19.75
CA ILE A 42 -2.82 -23.54 20.08
C ILE A 42 -2.52 -23.89 21.53
N TYR A 43 -1.46 -24.66 21.73
CA TYR A 43 -0.93 -24.98 23.07
C TYR A 43 0.34 -24.16 23.28
N THR A 44 0.35 -23.27 24.26
CA THR A 44 1.47 -22.40 24.56
C THR A 44 1.61 -22.18 26.06
N THR A 45 2.84 -21.98 26.51
CA THR A 45 3.16 -21.54 27.87
C THR A 45 3.21 -20.00 27.99
N ASP A 46 3.22 -19.29 26.86
CA ASP A 46 3.21 -17.83 26.82
C ASP A 46 1.79 -17.32 26.59
N ASN A 47 1.27 -16.59 27.58
CA ASN A 47 -0.08 -16.02 27.54
C ASN A 47 -0.17 -14.69 26.77
N ASN A 48 0.97 -14.14 26.34
CA ASN A 48 1.05 -12.83 25.68
C ASN A 48 1.28 -12.97 24.18
N ILE A 49 0.68 -13.96 23.56
CA ILE A 49 0.76 -14.17 22.12
C ILE A 49 -0.62 -14.09 21.47
N LYS A 50 -0.62 -13.63 20.22
CA LYS A 50 -1.79 -13.67 19.36
C LYS A 50 -1.40 -14.19 17.99
N CYS A 51 -2.16 -15.18 17.52
CA CYS A 51 -1.97 -15.75 16.20
C CYS A 51 -2.47 -14.78 15.12
N PRO A 52 -1.67 -14.45 14.12
CA PRO A 52 -2.12 -13.68 12.94
C PRO A 52 -3.08 -14.50 12.07
N ASP A 53 -3.84 -13.81 11.19
CA ASP A 53 -4.87 -14.47 10.37
C ASP A 53 -4.28 -15.44 9.32
N TYR A 54 -3.13 -15.11 8.72
CA TYR A 54 -2.54 -15.90 7.64
C TYR A 54 -1.04 -16.14 7.81
N ARG A 55 -0.62 -17.34 7.38
CA ARG A 55 0.76 -17.67 7.02
C ARG A 55 0.86 -17.76 5.49
N ILE A 56 1.84 -17.10 4.92
CA ILE A 56 2.10 -17.05 3.48
C ILE A 56 3.55 -17.44 3.24
N VAL A 57 3.80 -18.27 2.23
CA VAL A 57 5.15 -18.57 1.73
C VAL A 57 5.27 -18.03 0.32
N LEU A 58 6.21 -17.14 0.11
CA LEU A 58 6.46 -16.52 -1.19
C LEU A 58 7.10 -17.50 -2.17
N ASP A 59 6.83 -17.31 -3.45
CA ASP A 59 7.49 -18.04 -4.54
C ASP A 59 8.83 -17.36 -4.90
N ASP A 60 9.69 -17.25 -3.92
CA ASP A 60 11.07 -16.80 -4.07
C ASP A 60 12.04 -17.95 -3.77
N THR A 61 13.32 -17.76 -4.09
CA THR A 61 14.37 -18.78 -3.86
C THR A 61 14.53 -19.15 -2.39
N SER A 62 14.22 -18.23 -1.49
CA SER A 62 14.36 -18.41 -0.04
C SER A 62 13.11 -19.00 0.61
N ARG A 63 11.99 -19.13 -0.15
CA ARG A 63 10.68 -19.52 0.38
C ARG A 63 10.31 -18.70 1.63
N THR A 64 10.44 -17.37 1.48
CA THR A 64 10.25 -16.44 2.60
C THR A 64 8.85 -16.58 3.21
N GLU A 65 8.82 -16.82 4.53
CA GLU A 65 7.57 -16.90 5.29
C GLU A 65 7.14 -15.53 5.81
N LEU A 66 5.88 -15.22 5.62
CA LEU A 66 5.21 -14.03 6.13
C LEU A 66 4.02 -14.43 6.99
N LEU A 67 3.87 -13.75 8.12
CA LEU A 67 2.65 -13.75 8.92
C LEU A 67 1.88 -12.46 8.66
N ILE A 68 0.59 -12.60 8.35
CA ILE A 68 -0.25 -11.48 7.97
C ILE A 68 -1.43 -11.37 8.91
N GLU A 69 -1.55 -10.24 9.56
CA GLU A 69 -2.78 -9.83 10.25
C GLU A 69 -3.62 -8.97 9.30
N VAL A 70 -4.89 -9.30 9.14
CA VAL A 70 -5.80 -8.61 8.21
C VAL A 70 -6.71 -7.68 8.97
N LYS A 71 -6.82 -6.46 8.53
CA LYS A 71 -7.70 -5.44 9.11
C LYS A 71 -8.53 -4.75 8.05
N ASN A 72 -9.74 -4.38 8.44
CA ASN A 72 -10.64 -3.58 7.63
C ASN A 72 -10.78 -2.18 8.25
N HIS A 73 -10.59 -1.16 7.44
CA HIS A 73 -10.77 0.23 7.86
C HIS A 73 -11.83 0.94 7.01
N HIS A 74 -12.89 1.39 7.65
CA HIS A 74 -14.01 2.05 6.99
C HIS A 74 -13.85 3.58 6.91
N GLY A 75 -13.00 4.15 7.76
CA GLY A 75 -12.82 5.60 7.87
C GLY A 75 -11.94 6.18 6.75
N LYS A 76 -11.94 7.52 6.69
CA LYS A 76 -10.96 8.31 5.93
C LYS A 76 -9.83 8.85 6.82
N THR A 77 -9.91 8.55 8.11
CA THR A 77 -8.95 8.95 9.13
C THR A 77 -7.85 7.90 9.28
N ASP A 78 -6.93 8.13 10.20
CA ASP A 78 -5.87 7.20 10.53
C ASP A 78 -6.40 5.85 10.99
N PHE A 79 -5.74 4.79 10.60
CA PHE A 79 -5.96 3.46 11.14
C PHE A 79 -5.08 3.27 12.39
N CYS A 80 -5.66 2.78 13.48
CA CYS A 80 -4.97 2.59 14.74
C CYS A 80 -5.11 1.17 15.29
N LEU A 81 -4.04 0.69 15.94
CA LEU A 81 -3.97 -0.55 16.69
C LEU A 81 -3.56 -0.30 18.13
N SER A 82 -4.01 -1.13 19.07
CA SER A 82 -3.47 -1.08 20.43
C SER A 82 -2.03 -1.60 20.44
N LYS A 83 -1.17 -0.99 21.26
CA LYS A 83 0.22 -1.43 21.45
C LYS A 83 0.30 -2.85 21.98
N THR A 84 -0.60 -3.21 22.91
CA THR A 84 -0.69 -4.57 23.46
C THR A 84 -0.98 -5.58 22.36
N TYR A 85 -2.01 -5.33 21.54
CA TYR A 85 -2.37 -6.19 20.43
C TYR A 85 -1.21 -6.40 19.46
N LEU A 86 -0.53 -5.31 19.08
CA LEU A 86 0.61 -5.38 18.18
C LEU A 86 1.81 -6.11 18.81
N ALA A 87 2.02 -5.96 20.12
CA ALA A 87 3.05 -6.68 20.86
C ALA A 87 2.78 -8.18 20.88
N GLU A 88 1.54 -8.61 21.14
CA GLU A 88 1.13 -10.02 21.12
C GLU A 88 1.36 -10.67 19.76
N LEU A 89 1.03 -9.98 18.67
CA LEU A 89 1.33 -10.43 17.29
C LEU A 89 2.84 -10.54 17.04
N LYS A 90 3.63 -9.56 17.49
CA LYS A 90 5.09 -9.59 17.39
C LYS A 90 5.71 -10.75 18.17
N ASN A 91 5.17 -11.05 19.35
CA ASN A 91 5.63 -12.18 20.17
C ASN A 91 5.43 -13.50 19.41
N TYR A 92 4.25 -13.70 18.81
CA TYR A 92 3.99 -14.88 17.97
C TYR A 92 4.96 -14.96 16.79
N ALA A 93 5.15 -13.86 16.09
CA ALA A 93 6.08 -13.79 14.95
C ALA A 93 7.53 -14.09 15.36
N SER A 94 7.95 -13.64 16.53
CA SER A 94 9.28 -13.93 17.11
C SER A 94 9.46 -15.42 17.42
N LEU A 95 8.45 -16.07 18.05
CA LEU A 95 8.47 -17.50 18.34
C LEU A 95 8.59 -18.34 17.07
N THR A 96 7.90 -17.95 16.01
CA THR A 96 7.90 -18.68 14.74
C THR A 96 9.04 -18.22 13.79
N LYS A 97 9.86 -17.24 14.20
CA LYS A 97 10.95 -16.64 13.40
C LYS A 97 10.47 -16.12 12.03
N SER A 98 9.22 -15.69 11.96
CA SER A 98 8.58 -15.22 10.72
C SER A 98 8.44 -13.70 10.71
N LYS A 99 8.33 -13.11 9.51
CA LYS A 99 8.13 -11.67 9.35
C LYS A 99 6.65 -11.32 9.47
N LEU A 100 6.31 -10.42 10.40
CA LEU A 100 4.94 -9.94 10.59
C LEU A 100 4.64 -8.74 9.69
N TYR A 101 3.47 -8.78 9.06
CA TYR A 101 2.87 -7.67 8.33
C TYR A 101 1.40 -7.47 8.73
N ILE A 102 0.92 -6.24 8.57
CA ILE A 102 -0.47 -5.88 8.77
C ILE A 102 -1.05 -5.52 7.40
N ALA A 103 -2.01 -6.29 6.92
CA ALA A 103 -2.75 -6.00 5.69
C ALA A 103 -4.01 -5.20 6.04
N ILE A 104 -4.13 -3.98 5.52
CA ILE A 104 -5.28 -3.11 5.77
C ILE A 104 -6.08 -2.94 4.50
N PHE A 105 -7.36 -3.27 4.54
CA PHE A 105 -8.31 -2.92 3.49
C PHE A 105 -8.92 -1.55 3.78
N TRP A 106 -8.61 -0.57 2.94
CA TRP A 106 -9.18 0.77 3.01
C TRP A 106 -10.48 0.81 2.23
N SER A 107 -11.59 0.60 2.93
CA SER A 107 -12.92 0.47 2.30
C SER A 107 -13.35 1.70 1.51
N CYS A 108 -12.84 2.89 1.86
CA CYS A 108 -13.14 4.14 1.16
C CYS A 108 -12.53 4.20 -0.25
N LEU A 109 -11.37 3.57 -0.47
CA LEU A 109 -10.65 3.52 -1.75
C LEU A 109 -10.69 2.14 -2.41
N LYS A 110 -11.17 1.11 -1.72
CA LYS A 110 -11.17 -0.30 -2.18
C LYS A 110 -9.77 -0.84 -2.49
N ILE A 111 -8.77 -0.42 -1.73
CA ILE A 111 -7.37 -0.82 -1.89
C ILE A 111 -6.85 -1.57 -0.67
N TRP A 112 -5.83 -2.39 -0.90
CA TRP A 112 -5.04 -3.05 0.13
C TRP A 112 -3.71 -2.34 0.34
N THR A 113 -3.29 -2.24 1.60
CA THR A 113 -1.92 -1.89 1.95
C THR A 113 -1.33 -2.95 2.86
N LEU A 114 -0.06 -3.29 2.66
CA LEU A 114 0.70 -4.24 3.46
C LEU A 114 1.84 -3.51 4.16
N LEU A 115 1.79 -3.44 5.47
CA LEU A 115 2.67 -2.61 6.29
C LEU A 115 3.46 -3.44 7.29
N CYS A 116 4.70 -3.02 7.58
CA CYS A 116 5.45 -3.54 8.71
C CYS A 116 4.95 -2.93 10.02
N PRO A 117 5.10 -3.61 11.16
CA PRO A 117 4.84 -3.01 12.47
C PRO A 117 5.59 -1.71 12.76
N SER A 118 6.75 -1.51 12.12
CA SER A 118 7.58 -0.30 12.25
C SER A 118 7.04 0.91 11.47
N ASP A 119 6.06 0.72 10.60
CA ASP A 119 5.46 1.80 9.81
C ASP A 119 4.40 2.58 10.60
N PHE A 120 4.00 2.05 11.76
CA PHE A 120 3.03 2.67 12.65
C PHE A 120 3.73 3.62 13.63
N GLU A 121 3.19 4.81 13.78
CA GLU A 121 3.70 5.83 14.69
C GLU A 121 2.95 5.83 16.02
N ASN A 122 3.64 6.18 17.11
CA ASN A 122 2.99 6.32 18.41
C ASN A 122 2.03 7.49 18.38
N LYS A 123 0.74 7.24 18.64
CA LYS A 123 -0.27 8.27 18.78
C LYS A 123 -0.42 8.71 20.21
N ASP A 124 -0.46 7.75 21.12
CA ASP A 124 -0.59 7.95 22.56
C ASP A 124 0.09 6.80 23.33
N GLU A 125 -0.13 6.70 24.64
CA GLU A 125 0.45 5.65 25.48
C GLU A 125 -0.05 4.24 25.12
N LYS A 126 -1.24 4.12 24.54
CA LYS A 126 -1.94 2.84 24.31
C LYS A 126 -2.04 2.43 22.85
N SER A 127 -1.85 3.36 21.91
CA SER A 127 -2.09 3.12 20.49
C SER A 127 -0.96 3.57 19.58
N VAL A 128 -0.85 2.86 18.46
CA VAL A 128 -0.03 3.21 17.30
C VAL A 128 -0.93 3.37 16.09
N CYS A 129 -0.65 4.32 15.23
CA CYS A 129 -1.49 4.64 14.09
C CYS A 129 -0.66 4.83 12.81
N VAL A 130 -1.34 4.73 11.69
CA VAL A 130 -0.82 5.07 10.38
C VAL A 130 -1.86 5.85 9.60
N SER A 131 -1.46 6.93 8.94
CA SER A 131 -2.33 7.66 8.03
C SER A 131 -2.56 6.88 6.74
N LEU A 132 -3.66 7.17 6.03
CA LEU A 132 -3.89 6.59 4.70
C LEU A 132 -2.74 6.94 3.74
N TYR A 133 -2.25 8.18 3.79
CA TYR A 133 -1.15 8.64 2.96
C TYR A 133 0.12 7.82 3.21
N ASP A 134 0.54 7.69 4.47
CA ASP A 134 1.74 6.92 4.83
C ASP A 134 1.56 5.43 4.50
N ALA A 135 0.37 4.88 4.71
CA ALA A 135 0.06 3.50 4.37
C ALA A 135 0.21 3.23 2.87
N VAL A 136 -0.20 4.16 2.01
CA VAL A 136 -0.01 4.07 0.56
C VAL A 136 1.46 4.21 0.20
N CYS A 137 2.17 5.19 0.75
CA CYS A 137 3.59 5.43 0.48
C CYS A 137 4.49 4.27 0.94
N LYS A 138 4.16 3.65 2.08
CA LYS A 138 4.94 2.54 2.67
C LYS A 138 4.42 1.16 2.24
N ASN A 139 3.46 1.09 1.31
CA ASN A 139 2.78 -0.14 0.90
C ASN A 139 3.74 -1.17 0.29
N ARG A 140 3.64 -2.42 0.79
CA ARG A 140 4.45 -3.55 0.34
C ARG A 140 3.63 -4.66 -0.33
N MET A 141 2.41 -4.39 -0.77
CA MET A 141 1.58 -5.37 -1.48
C MET A 141 2.27 -5.96 -2.72
N ARG A 142 3.26 -5.26 -3.27
CA ARG A 142 4.13 -5.78 -4.34
C ARG A 142 4.83 -7.09 -3.98
N LEU A 143 5.08 -7.38 -2.70
CA LEU A 143 5.64 -8.65 -2.26
C LEU A 143 4.71 -9.82 -2.57
N LEU A 144 3.41 -9.57 -2.54
CA LEU A 144 2.36 -10.54 -2.83
C LEU A 144 1.94 -10.53 -4.31
N GLY A 145 2.52 -9.65 -5.14
CA GLY A 145 2.24 -9.53 -6.57
C GLY A 145 1.26 -8.42 -6.95
N ASP A 146 0.76 -7.65 -5.98
CA ASP A 146 -0.10 -6.50 -6.26
C ASP A 146 0.75 -5.23 -6.44
N TYR A 147 0.86 -4.79 -7.69
CA TYR A 147 1.62 -3.59 -8.04
C TYR A 147 0.67 -2.40 -8.12
N MET A 148 0.65 -1.61 -7.05
CA MET A 148 0.02 -0.31 -7.08
C MET A 148 1.03 0.73 -7.56
N ILE A 149 0.70 1.44 -8.62
CA ILE A 149 1.45 2.60 -9.08
C ILE A 149 0.75 3.83 -8.52
N ALA A 150 1.46 4.56 -7.67
CA ALA A 150 0.99 5.82 -7.12
C ALA A 150 2.08 6.88 -7.27
N THR A 151 1.68 8.11 -7.48
CA THR A 151 2.57 9.26 -7.44
C THR A 151 2.35 10.03 -6.16
N ILE A 152 3.42 10.61 -5.62
CA ILE A 152 3.32 11.54 -4.50
C ILE A 152 3.08 12.93 -5.08
N PRO A 153 1.91 13.55 -4.89
CA PRO A 153 1.64 14.90 -5.41
C PRO A 153 2.57 15.95 -4.78
N PRO A 154 2.89 17.04 -5.50
CA PRO A 154 2.55 17.26 -6.89
C PRO A 154 3.46 16.50 -7.86
N ILE A 155 2.92 16.14 -9.03
CA ILE A 155 3.74 15.80 -10.20
C ILE A 155 4.01 17.10 -10.94
N THR A 156 5.27 17.38 -11.17
CA THR A 156 5.70 18.54 -11.98
C THR A 156 6.37 18.04 -13.24
N ILE A 157 5.91 18.52 -14.39
CA ILE A 157 6.56 18.26 -15.69
C ILE A 157 7.20 19.58 -16.12
N ARG A 158 8.52 19.58 -16.26
CA ARG A 158 9.29 20.69 -16.81
C ARG A 158 9.67 20.36 -18.24
N ILE A 159 9.25 21.21 -19.15
CA ILE A 159 9.56 21.09 -20.59
C ILE A 159 10.57 22.17 -20.95
N TYR A 160 11.71 21.73 -21.42
CA TYR A 160 12.77 22.63 -21.86
C TYR A 160 12.77 22.66 -23.39
N PRO A 161 12.65 23.85 -24.04
CA PRO A 161 12.76 23.96 -25.48
C PRO A 161 14.16 23.61 -25.94
N ASP A 162 14.27 23.12 -27.17
CA ASP A 162 15.55 22.96 -27.86
C ASP A 162 16.03 24.34 -28.28
N THR A 163 17.05 24.87 -27.60
CA THR A 163 17.62 26.19 -27.85
C THR A 163 18.32 26.32 -29.22
N GLN A 164 18.58 25.18 -29.88
CA GLN A 164 19.20 25.17 -31.22
C GLN A 164 18.17 25.15 -32.35
N SER A 165 16.90 24.90 -32.04
CA SER A 165 15.82 24.92 -33.02
C SER A 165 15.14 26.29 -33.06
N PRO A 166 14.84 26.84 -34.25
CA PRO A 166 14.18 28.14 -34.35
C PRO A 166 12.76 28.06 -33.78
N LEU A 167 12.37 29.11 -33.05
CA LEU A 167 11.00 29.31 -32.64
C LEU A 167 10.17 29.70 -33.87
N ILE A 168 9.16 28.92 -34.20
CA ILE A 168 8.25 29.23 -35.31
C ILE A 168 7.01 29.86 -34.73
N LEU A 169 6.79 31.14 -35.05
CA LEU A 169 5.56 31.88 -34.72
C LEU A 169 4.65 31.88 -35.94
N ASP A 170 3.40 31.46 -35.75
CA ASP A 170 2.38 31.58 -36.78
C ASP A 170 1.73 32.99 -36.78
N GLN A 171 0.90 33.27 -37.79
CA GLN A 171 0.20 34.57 -37.93
C GLN A 171 -0.86 34.80 -36.84
N SER A 172 -1.24 33.77 -36.10
CA SER A 172 -2.22 33.80 -34.99
C SER A 172 -1.55 34.04 -33.63
N GLY A 173 -0.21 34.13 -33.59
CA GLY A 173 0.56 34.31 -32.36
C GLY A 173 0.86 33.01 -31.60
N TYR A 174 0.56 31.84 -32.15
CA TYR A 174 0.98 30.57 -31.60
C TYR A 174 2.42 30.26 -31.89
N ALA A 175 3.14 29.80 -30.87
CA ALA A 175 4.54 29.40 -31.01
C ALA A 175 4.65 27.87 -31.09
N THR A 176 5.30 27.37 -32.13
CA THR A 176 5.72 25.97 -32.23
C THR A 176 7.18 25.89 -31.86
N LEU A 177 7.49 25.11 -30.83
CA LEU A 177 8.86 24.88 -30.38
C LEU A 177 9.15 23.38 -30.35
N LYS A 178 10.40 23.03 -30.59
CA LYS A 178 10.88 21.66 -30.45
C LYS A 178 11.28 21.43 -29.00
N ILE A 179 10.82 20.31 -28.43
CA ILE A 179 11.18 19.91 -27.07
C ILE A 179 12.62 19.39 -27.08
N GLY A 180 13.49 20.01 -26.28
CA GLY A 180 14.86 19.56 -26.09
C GLY A 180 15.01 18.56 -24.94
N ASN A 181 14.33 18.82 -23.83
CA ASN A 181 14.37 17.94 -22.66
C ASN A 181 13.05 17.97 -21.89
N VAL A 182 12.74 16.88 -21.22
CA VAL A 182 11.61 16.79 -20.29
C VAL A 182 12.10 16.23 -18.97
N GLU A 183 11.85 16.96 -17.90
CA GLU A 183 12.11 16.52 -16.53
C GLU A 183 10.79 16.28 -15.80
N ILE A 184 10.69 15.17 -15.09
CA ILE A 184 9.52 14.84 -14.29
C ILE A 184 9.94 14.75 -12.83
N LEU A 185 9.25 15.50 -11.97
CA LEU A 185 9.48 15.53 -10.55
C LEU A 185 8.24 14.98 -9.82
N CYS A 186 8.47 14.22 -8.77
CA CYS A 186 7.44 13.75 -7.86
C CYS A 186 7.72 14.35 -6.48
N ASN A 187 6.80 15.17 -5.98
CA ASN A 187 6.99 15.95 -4.75
C ASN A 187 8.36 16.71 -4.72
N GLY A 188 8.69 17.39 -5.81
CA GLY A 188 9.94 18.13 -5.94
C GLY A 188 11.21 17.31 -6.20
N CYS A 189 11.14 15.99 -6.13
CA CYS A 189 12.27 15.09 -6.37
C CYS A 189 12.28 14.61 -7.83
N PRO A 190 13.39 14.78 -8.60
CA PRO A 190 13.49 14.28 -9.96
C PRO A 190 13.41 12.75 -10.00
N ILE A 191 12.59 12.23 -10.92
CA ILE A 191 12.52 10.79 -11.18
C ILE A 191 13.70 10.42 -12.08
N GLN A 192 14.56 9.51 -11.63
CA GLN A 192 15.79 9.13 -12.34
C GLN A 192 15.62 7.90 -13.24
N LYS A 193 14.88 6.89 -12.77
CA LYS A 193 14.75 5.63 -13.50
C LYS A 193 13.86 5.77 -14.73
N PRO A 194 14.31 5.30 -15.91
CA PRO A 194 13.55 5.42 -17.17
C PRO A 194 12.14 4.84 -17.07
N GLU A 195 11.98 3.69 -16.43
CA GLU A 195 10.69 3.01 -16.27
C GLU A 195 9.73 3.83 -15.41
N GLU A 196 10.25 4.43 -14.33
CA GLU A 196 9.45 5.29 -13.46
C GLU A 196 9.07 6.59 -14.15
N LYS A 197 9.97 7.17 -14.98
CA LYS A 197 9.66 8.34 -15.83
C LYS A 197 8.53 8.04 -16.81
N GLN A 198 8.59 6.90 -17.48
CA GLN A 198 7.58 6.48 -18.44
C GLN A 198 6.22 6.30 -17.77
N LEU A 199 6.18 5.65 -16.59
CA LEU A 199 4.96 5.49 -15.81
C LEU A 199 4.40 6.83 -15.34
N ALA A 200 5.25 7.73 -14.82
CA ALA A 200 4.83 9.07 -14.39
C ALA A 200 4.27 9.88 -15.55
N TYR A 201 4.87 9.75 -16.74
CA TYR A 201 4.38 10.39 -17.96
C TYR A 201 2.99 9.87 -18.36
N CYS A 202 2.79 8.56 -18.36
CA CYS A 202 1.47 7.96 -18.61
C CYS A 202 0.43 8.42 -17.58
N LEU A 203 0.78 8.46 -16.29
CA LEU A 203 -0.11 8.94 -15.25
C LEU A 203 -0.47 10.41 -15.45
N ALA A 204 0.50 11.27 -15.81
CA ALA A 204 0.24 12.68 -16.07
C ALA A 204 -0.67 12.88 -17.30
N GLN A 205 -0.50 12.05 -18.34
CA GLN A 205 -1.26 12.16 -19.57
C GLN A 205 -2.69 11.63 -19.47
N TYR A 206 -2.90 10.54 -18.72
CA TYR A 206 -4.18 9.81 -18.67
C TYR A 206 -4.89 9.91 -17.32
N GLY A 207 -4.24 10.48 -16.30
CA GLY A 207 -4.85 10.70 -14.99
C GLY A 207 -5.82 11.88 -14.98
N THR A 208 -6.77 11.84 -14.07
CA THR A 208 -7.66 12.99 -13.77
C THR A 208 -6.98 13.88 -12.74
N TRP A 209 -6.24 14.86 -13.17
CA TRP A 209 -5.52 15.79 -12.31
C TRP A 209 -6.23 17.13 -12.20
N GLN A 210 -6.09 17.77 -11.04
CA GLN A 210 -6.37 19.19 -10.94
C GLN A 210 -5.11 19.93 -11.40
N GLU A 211 -5.18 20.56 -12.54
CA GLU A 211 -4.05 21.29 -13.13
C GLU A 211 -3.79 22.61 -12.39
N SER A 212 -2.53 22.86 -12.07
CA SER A 212 -2.04 24.19 -11.71
C SER A 212 -0.98 24.58 -12.74
N ASN A 213 -1.26 25.55 -13.58
CA ASN A 213 -0.32 26.00 -14.61
C ASN A 213 0.66 27.00 -14.02
N GLU A 214 1.95 26.72 -14.11
CA GLU A 214 3.04 27.64 -13.85
C GLU A 214 3.84 27.79 -15.15
N ILE A 215 3.84 28.99 -15.73
CA ILE A 215 4.66 29.30 -16.90
C ILE A 215 5.85 30.09 -16.39
N ILE A 216 7.03 29.49 -16.41
CA ILE A 216 8.30 30.16 -16.13
C ILE A 216 8.94 30.43 -17.50
N MET A 217 9.02 31.70 -17.88
CA MET A 217 9.75 32.15 -19.07
C MET A 217 11.17 32.55 -18.70
#